data_3bae4ddb72e1b279fdd65c9e24b29d30
#
_entry.id   3bae4ddb72e1b279fdd65c9e24b29d30
#
_cell.length_a   1.000
_cell.length_b   1.000
_cell.length_c   1.000
_cell.angle_alpha   90.00
_cell.angle_beta   90.00
_cell.angle_gamma   90.00
#
_symmetry.space_group_name_H-M   'P 1'
#
loop_
_entity.id
_entity.type
_entity.pdbx_description
1 polymer ?
#
loop_
_entity_poly.entity_id
_entity_poly.type
_entity_poly.pdbx_seq_one_letter_code
_entity_poly.pdbx_strand_id
1 'polypeptide(L)'
;MTRALVIVDIQNGYFPGGAFPLVGPEGALAAASRALAGFRDAGLPVAHIRHAWDEPEADFMVPGTEGAEIHPDVTPLESEAVFTKESPNAFLGTGLEEQLRSWTVDEIVVCGMMTSLCVDATVRAGFDLGFEVTVLADACAAPDLEFGGVSVPAASVNAAFLAPMADSYADVIRVEDLEFIN
;
A
#
# COMPACT_ATOMS: atom_id res chain seq x y z
N MET A 1 1.49 -20.23 9.41
CA MET A 1 0.60 -19.27 8.74
C MET A 1 1.45 -18.54 7.72
N THR A 2 1.13 -18.69 6.44
CA THR A 2 1.94 -18.09 5.37
C THR A 2 1.48 -16.64 5.16
N ARG A 3 2.42 -15.68 5.24
CA ARG A 3 2.12 -14.25 5.03
C ARG A 3 2.77 -13.73 3.75
N ALA A 4 2.15 -12.70 3.15
CA ALA A 4 2.70 -11.96 2.02
C ALA A 4 2.71 -10.47 2.29
N LEU A 5 3.74 -9.78 1.82
CA LEU A 5 3.76 -8.30 1.80
C LEU A 5 3.01 -7.80 0.55
N VAL A 6 2.09 -6.88 0.76
CA VAL A 6 1.35 -6.16 -0.30
C VAL A 6 1.72 -4.68 -0.21
N ILE A 7 2.55 -4.23 -1.13
CA ILE A 7 3.00 -2.83 -1.21
C ILE A 7 2.08 -2.08 -2.17
N VAL A 8 1.30 -1.14 -1.64
CA VAL A 8 0.25 -0.44 -2.38
C VAL A 8 0.76 0.93 -2.83
N ASP A 9 0.87 1.12 -4.15
CA ASP A 9 1.04 2.40 -4.84
C ASP A 9 2.17 3.30 -4.27
N ILE A 10 3.33 2.74 -3.90
CA ILE A 10 4.51 3.56 -3.60
C ILE A 10 5.15 3.99 -4.91
N GLN A 11 4.59 5.05 -5.51
CA GLN A 11 4.93 5.56 -6.84
C GLN A 11 5.46 7.00 -6.78
N ASN A 12 6.32 7.37 -7.73
CA ASN A 12 7.02 8.66 -7.75
C ASN A 12 6.09 9.88 -7.71
N GLY A 13 4.86 9.76 -8.22
CA GLY A 13 3.86 10.84 -8.20
C GLY A 13 3.45 11.33 -6.82
N TYR A 14 3.68 10.53 -5.77
CA TYR A 14 3.39 10.87 -4.38
C TYR A 14 4.53 11.56 -3.62
N PHE A 15 5.69 11.70 -4.25
CA PHE A 15 6.88 12.28 -3.64
C PHE A 15 7.10 13.74 -4.07
N PRO A 16 7.99 14.50 -3.40
CA PRO A 16 8.30 15.87 -3.80
C PRO A 16 8.73 15.97 -5.26
N GLY A 17 8.06 16.86 -6.00
CA GLY A 17 8.23 17.01 -7.45
C GLY A 17 7.27 16.17 -8.29
N GLY A 18 6.54 15.25 -7.69
CA GLY A 18 5.44 14.53 -8.33
C GLY A 18 4.15 15.36 -8.43
N ALA A 19 3.14 14.83 -9.12
CA ALA A 19 1.88 15.54 -9.37
C ALA A 19 0.99 15.64 -8.12
N PHE A 20 1.15 14.72 -7.15
CA PHE A 20 0.33 14.70 -5.92
C PHE A 20 1.18 14.37 -4.67
N PRO A 21 2.10 15.26 -4.27
CA PRO A 21 2.99 14.97 -3.15
C PRO A 21 2.22 14.84 -1.83
N LEU A 22 2.48 13.75 -1.09
CA LEU A 22 1.92 13.49 0.22
C LEU A 22 2.70 14.22 1.33
N VAL A 23 2.22 14.13 2.57
CA VAL A 23 2.93 14.67 3.73
C VAL A 23 3.85 13.60 4.32
N GLY A 24 5.17 13.85 4.26
CA GLY A 24 6.20 12.96 4.81
C GLY A 24 6.27 11.57 4.17
N PRO A 25 6.13 11.43 2.83
CA PRO A 25 6.11 10.12 2.18
C PRO A 25 7.45 9.40 2.30
N GLU A 26 8.56 10.12 2.49
CA GLU A 26 9.90 9.56 2.65
C GLU A 26 10.02 8.70 3.94
N GLY A 27 9.33 9.10 5.01
CA GLY A 27 9.29 8.34 6.25
C GLY A 27 8.57 7.00 6.06
N ALA A 28 7.43 7.02 5.37
CA ALA A 28 6.67 5.83 5.02
C ALA A 28 7.44 4.91 4.06
N LEU A 29 8.10 5.50 3.05
CA LEU A 29 8.98 4.79 2.12
C LEU A 29 10.11 4.06 2.86
N ALA A 30 10.81 4.75 3.76
CA ALA A 30 11.90 4.15 4.52
C ALA A 30 11.42 2.97 5.39
N ALA A 31 10.22 3.06 5.95
CA ALA A 31 9.59 1.97 6.70
C ALA A 31 9.20 0.81 5.76
N ALA A 32 8.55 1.10 4.64
CA ALA A 32 8.18 0.09 3.63
C ALA A 32 9.41 -0.64 3.06
N SER A 33 10.51 0.08 2.81
CA SER A 33 11.77 -0.53 2.35
C SER A 33 12.36 -1.49 3.38
N ARG A 34 12.26 -1.18 4.69
CA ARG A 34 12.69 -2.13 5.75
C ARG A 34 11.80 -3.36 5.79
N ALA A 35 10.49 -3.20 5.67
CA ALA A 35 9.57 -4.33 5.61
C ALA A 35 9.87 -5.22 4.40
N LEU A 36 10.05 -4.61 3.21
CA LEU A 36 10.39 -5.31 1.98
C LEU A 36 11.71 -6.11 2.12
N ALA A 37 12.74 -5.51 2.69
CA ALA A 37 14.00 -6.20 2.96
C ALA A 37 13.80 -7.42 3.88
N GLY A 38 13.05 -7.27 4.97
CA GLY A 38 12.74 -8.37 5.89
C GLY A 38 11.99 -9.52 5.24
N PHE A 39 10.97 -9.23 4.38
CA PHE A 39 10.27 -10.27 3.62
C PHE A 39 11.18 -11.00 2.64
N ARG A 40 12.04 -10.26 1.93
CA ARG A 40 13.02 -10.84 1.01
C ARG A 40 14.03 -11.72 1.73
N ASP A 41 14.58 -11.26 2.85
CA ASP A 41 15.55 -12.02 3.67
C ASP A 41 14.93 -13.29 4.25
N ALA A 42 13.64 -13.27 4.59
CA ALA A 42 12.90 -14.42 5.07
C ALA A 42 12.38 -15.34 3.94
N GLY A 43 12.57 -14.97 2.67
CA GLY A 43 12.05 -15.72 1.51
C GLY A 43 10.53 -15.73 1.43
N LEU A 44 9.86 -14.73 2.01
CA LEU A 44 8.40 -14.59 2.01
C LEU A 44 7.91 -13.89 0.74
N PRO A 45 6.71 -14.22 0.23
CA PRO A 45 6.19 -13.63 -0.99
C PRO A 45 5.89 -12.14 -0.86
N VAL A 46 6.11 -11.42 -1.98
CA VAL A 46 5.85 -9.99 -2.10
C VAL A 46 5.02 -9.72 -3.35
N ALA A 47 3.97 -8.92 -3.19
CA ALA A 47 3.16 -8.36 -4.26
C ALA A 47 3.28 -6.83 -4.27
N HIS A 48 3.63 -6.29 -5.41
CA HIS A 48 3.66 -4.85 -5.66
C HIS A 48 2.42 -4.43 -6.42
N ILE A 49 1.75 -3.40 -5.93
CA ILE A 49 0.60 -2.79 -6.59
C ILE A 49 1.04 -1.43 -7.12
N ARG A 50 0.66 -1.13 -8.34
CA ARG A 50 0.76 0.22 -8.91
C ARG A 50 -0.59 0.66 -9.44
N HIS A 51 -0.93 1.89 -9.20
CA HIS A 51 -2.10 2.53 -9.79
C HIS A 51 -1.75 3.04 -11.18
N ALA A 52 -2.64 2.84 -12.15
CA ALA A 52 -2.57 3.44 -13.47
C ALA A 52 -3.89 4.14 -13.76
N TRP A 53 -3.83 5.41 -14.13
CA TRP A 53 -5.00 6.19 -14.51
C TRP A 53 -4.93 6.49 -16.00
N ASP A 54 -5.50 5.59 -16.80
CA ASP A 54 -5.49 5.68 -18.26
C ASP A 54 -6.77 6.38 -18.79
N GLU A 55 -6.96 7.63 -18.36
CA GLU A 55 -8.04 8.49 -18.80
C GLU A 55 -7.48 9.65 -19.65
N PRO A 56 -8.19 10.13 -20.68
CA PRO A 56 -7.68 11.15 -21.60
C PRO A 56 -7.25 12.47 -20.95
N GLU A 57 -7.82 12.81 -19.79
CA GLU A 57 -7.53 14.05 -19.07
C GLU A 57 -6.78 13.81 -17.75
N ALA A 58 -6.25 12.59 -17.54
CA ALA A 58 -5.48 12.28 -16.36
C ALA A 58 -4.17 13.07 -16.36
N ASP A 59 -3.85 13.67 -15.21
CA ASP A 59 -2.61 14.39 -14.95
C ASP A 59 -1.77 13.71 -13.84
N PHE A 60 -2.25 12.57 -13.33
CA PHE A 60 -1.68 11.83 -12.23
C PHE A 60 -1.69 10.33 -12.51
N MET A 61 -0.62 9.63 -12.17
CA MET A 61 -0.45 8.17 -12.38
C MET A 61 -0.71 7.71 -13.82
N VAL A 62 -0.39 8.56 -14.81
CA VAL A 62 -0.57 8.24 -16.23
C VAL A 62 0.46 7.20 -16.66
N PRO A 63 0.04 6.08 -17.28
CA PRO A 63 0.95 5.04 -17.73
C PRO A 63 2.09 5.56 -18.62
N GLY A 64 3.31 5.08 -18.35
CA GLY A 64 4.51 5.50 -19.10
C GLY A 64 5.12 6.83 -18.66
N THR A 65 4.58 7.49 -17.64
CA THR A 65 5.20 8.67 -17.04
C THR A 65 6.05 8.29 -15.82
N GLU A 66 7.06 9.09 -15.51
CA GLU A 66 7.89 8.90 -14.32
C GLU A 66 7.08 8.87 -13.02
N GLY A 67 6.01 9.68 -12.94
CA GLY A 67 5.11 9.73 -11.78
C GLY A 67 4.36 8.42 -11.52
N ALA A 68 4.08 7.64 -12.57
CA ALA A 68 3.40 6.35 -12.46
C ALA A 68 4.35 5.18 -12.15
N GLU A 69 5.67 5.38 -12.21
CA GLU A 69 6.63 4.32 -11.90
C GLU A 69 6.71 4.08 -10.38
N ILE A 70 6.93 2.81 -10.01
CA ILE A 70 7.20 2.41 -8.63
C ILE A 70 8.50 3.08 -8.17
N HIS A 71 8.50 3.61 -6.94
CA HIS A 71 9.66 4.30 -6.40
C HIS A 71 10.91 3.39 -6.36
N PRO A 72 12.11 3.88 -6.73
CA PRO A 72 13.32 3.09 -6.80
C PRO A 72 13.67 2.28 -5.54
N ASP A 73 13.40 2.82 -4.34
CA ASP A 73 13.72 2.17 -3.07
C ASP A 73 12.84 0.95 -2.75
N VAL A 74 11.77 0.72 -3.52
CA VAL A 74 10.90 -0.46 -3.42
C VAL A 74 10.72 -1.15 -4.78
N THR A 75 11.70 -1.04 -5.65
CA THR A 75 11.66 -1.68 -6.99
C THR A 75 11.44 -3.19 -6.88
N PRO A 76 10.45 -3.74 -7.61
CA PRO A 76 10.21 -5.19 -7.65
C PRO A 76 11.40 -5.97 -8.20
N LEU A 77 11.65 -7.15 -7.64
CA LEU A 77 12.52 -8.15 -8.27
C LEU A 77 11.76 -8.91 -9.37
N GLU A 78 12.47 -9.52 -10.32
CA GLU A 78 11.84 -10.35 -11.38
C GLU A 78 11.00 -11.50 -10.84
N SER A 79 11.32 -11.98 -9.63
CA SER A 79 10.59 -13.05 -8.95
C SER A 79 9.35 -12.58 -8.19
N GLU A 80 9.16 -11.27 -8.05
CA GLU A 80 8.04 -10.69 -7.31
C GLU A 80 6.88 -10.33 -8.24
N ALA A 81 5.66 -10.49 -7.75
CA ALA A 81 4.47 -10.18 -8.53
C ALA A 81 4.18 -8.68 -8.57
N VAL A 82 3.81 -8.18 -9.75
CA VAL A 82 3.40 -6.77 -9.93
C VAL A 82 2.01 -6.74 -10.54
N PHE A 83 1.10 -6.01 -9.91
CA PHE A 83 -0.28 -5.82 -10.37
C PHE A 83 -0.54 -4.35 -10.66
N THR A 84 -1.18 -4.09 -11.79
CA THR A 84 -1.66 -2.75 -12.13
C THR A 84 -3.16 -2.68 -11.87
N LYS A 85 -3.61 -1.64 -11.18
CA LYS A 85 -5.02 -1.38 -10.88
C LYS A 85 -5.45 -0.02 -11.38
N GLU A 86 -6.75 0.13 -11.64
CA GLU A 86 -7.42 1.38 -12.03
C GLU A 86 -8.39 1.87 -10.95
N SER A 87 -8.57 1.07 -9.89
CA SER A 87 -9.47 1.36 -8.76
C SER A 87 -8.69 1.42 -7.45
N PRO A 88 -9.21 2.06 -6.39
CA PRO A 88 -8.55 2.08 -5.09
C PRO A 88 -8.29 0.68 -4.52
N ASN A 89 -9.27 -0.22 -4.63
CA ASN A 89 -9.15 -1.61 -4.15
C ASN A 89 -8.21 -2.43 -5.05
N ALA A 90 -7.10 -2.91 -4.48
CA ALA A 90 -6.08 -3.67 -5.21
C ALA A 90 -6.56 -5.07 -5.66
N PHE A 91 -7.62 -5.59 -5.11
CA PHE A 91 -8.20 -6.88 -5.53
C PHE A 91 -9.12 -6.76 -6.74
N LEU A 92 -9.63 -5.57 -7.01
CA LEU A 92 -10.63 -5.38 -8.06
C LEU A 92 -10.02 -5.46 -9.47
N GLY A 93 -10.25 -6.57 -10.15
CA GLY A 93 -9.85 -6.77 -11.55
C GLY A 93 -8.35 -6.97 -11.80
N THR A 94 -7.56 -7.33 -10.76
CA THR A 94 -6.10 -7.42 -10.87
C THR A 94 -5.53 -8.84 -10.89
N GLY A 95 -6.25 -9.83 -10.36
CA GLY A 95 -5.71 -11.18 -10.13
C GLY A 95 -4.87 -11.31 -8.85
N LEU A 96 -4.84 -10.28 -7.99
CA LEU A 96 -4.10 -10.33 -6.72
C LEU A 96 -4.59 -11.47 -5.81
N GLU A 97 -5.91 -11.66 -5.68
CA GLU A 97 -6.47 -12.73 -4.85
C GLU A 97 -6.00 -14.10 -5.32
N GLU A 98 -6.11 -14.39 -6.61
CA GLU A 98 -5.69 -15.66 -7.20
C GLU A 98 -4.20 -15.93 -6.94
N GLN A 99 -3.38 -14.90 -7.03
CA GLN A 99 -1.94 -15.01 -6.76
C GLN A 99 -1.67 -15.32 -5.28
N LEU A 100 -2.30 -14.60 -4.35
CA LEU A 100 -2.17 -14.84 -2.91
C LEU A 100 -2.64 -16.25 -2.53
N ARG A 101 -3.77 -16.71 -3.09
CA ARG A 101 -4.27 -18.06 -2.89
C ARG A 101 -3.31 -19.13 -3.45
N SER A 102 -2.69 -18.87 -4.61
CA SER A 102 -1.70 -19.77 -5.21
C SER A 102 -0.45 -19.92 -4.35
N TRP A 103 -0.09 -18.89 -3.61
CA TRP A 103 1.01 -18.90 -2.63
C TRP A 103 0.58 -19.50 -1.27
N THR A 104 -0.68 -19.92 -1.13
CA THR A 104 -1.25 -20.41 0.14
C THR A 104 -1.13 -19.40 1.29
N VAL A 105 -1.31 -18.12 0.96
CA VAL A 105 -1.25 -17.03 1.92
C VAL A 105 -2.51 -17.00 2.77
N ASP A 106 -2.33 -16.93 4.07
CA ASP A 106 -3.39 -16.77 5.08
C ASP A 106 -3.48 -15.32 5.55
N GLU A 107 -2.33 -14.62 5.61
CA GLU A 107 -2.20 -13.26 6.12
C GLU A 107 -1.55 -12.35 5.09
N ILE A 108 -2.12 -11.17 4.88
CA ILE A 108 -1.52 -10.08 4.10
C ILE A 108 -1.01 -8.98 5.03
N VAL A 109 0.25 -8.58 4.83
CA VAL A 109 0.85 -7.43 5.48
C VAL A 109 0.84 -6.27 4.49
N VAL A 110 0.10 -5.21 4.80
CA VAL A 110 -0.19 -4.10 3.88
C VAL A 110 0.56 -2.84 4.28
N CYS A 111 1.19 -2.19 3.32
CA CYS A 111 1.77 -0.85 3.46
C CYS A 111 1.60 -0.06 2.16
N GLY A 112 1.78 1.26 2.21
CA GLY A 112 1.78 2.09 1.01
C GLY A 112 0.95 3.36 1.07
N MET A 113 0.43 3.78 -0.08
CA MET A 113 -0.18 5.09 -0.30
C MET A 113 -1.46 4.97 -1.13
N MET A 114 -2.48 5.79 -0.87
CA MET A 114 -2.66 6.65 0.32
C MET A 114 -3.39 5.87 1.40
N THR A 115 -3.05 6.11 2.67
CA THR A 115 -3.74 5.49 3.83
C THR A 115 -5.26 5.63 3.72
N SER A 116 -5.74 6.81 3.33
CA SER A 116 -7.16 7.16 3.28
C SER A 116 -7.90 6.72 2.02
N LEU A 117 -7.24 6.03 1.09
CA LEU A 117 -7.86 5.62 -0.17
C LEU A 117 -7.45 4.19 -0.55
N CYS A 118 -6.33 4.01 -1.25
CA CYS A 118 -5.96 2.70 -1.79
C CYS A 118 -5.60 1.68 -0.70
N VAL A 119 -4.93 2.12 0.37
CA VAL A 119 -4.63 1.25 1.52
C VAL A 119 -5.93 0.85 2.23
N ASP A 120 -6.79 1.81 2.60
CA ASP A 120 -8.07 1.53 3.27
C ASP A 120 -8.95 0.58 2.44
N ALA A 121 -9.12 0.86 1.15
CA ALA A 121 -9.93 0.03 0.26
C ALA A 121 -9.38 -1.40 0.12
N THR A 122 -8.06 -1.55 0.06
CA THR A 122 -7.40 -2.86 -0.06
C THR A 122 -7.48 -3.66 1.24
N VAL A 123 -7.27 -3.01 2.39
CA VAL A 123 -7.39 -3.63 3.72
C VAL A 123 -8.79 -4.20 3.95
N ARG A 124 -9.83 -3.39 3.70
CA ARG A 124 -11.22 -3.84 3.84
C ARG A 124 -11.55 -5.00 2.91
N ALA A 125 -11.13 -4.91 1.65
CA ALA A 125 -11.37 -5.98 0.70
C ALA A 125 -10.61 -7.28 1.07
N GLY A 126 -9.38 -7.18 1.54
CA GLY A 126 -8.60 -8.32 2.02
C GLY A 126 -9.30 -9.03 3.20
N PHE A 127 -9.79 -8.24 4.17
CA PHE A 127 -10.57 -8.76 5.30
C PHE A 127 -11.87 -9.43 4.82
N ASP A 128 -12.63 -8.81 3.93
CA ASP A 128 -13.87 -9.37 3.38
C ASP A 128 -13.65 -10.68 2.60
N LEU A 129 -12.47 -10.83 1.98
CA LEU A 129 -12.03 -12.06 1.29
C LEU A 129 -11.53 -13.14 2.27
N GLY A 130 -11.47 -12.85 3.57
CA GLY A 130 -11.13 -13.79 4.63
C GLY A 130 -9.63 -13.96 4.86
N PHE A 131 -8.79 -13.01 4.42
CA PHE A 131 -7.40 -12.94 4.85
C PHE A 131 -7.31 -12.35 6.27
N GLU A 132 -6.37 -12.81 7.07
CA GLU A 132 -5.87 -12.00 8.17
C GLU A 132 -5.10 -10.81 7.61
N VAL A 133 -5.26 -9.64 8.21
CA VAL A 133 -4.66 -8.42 7.69
C VAL A 133 -3.83 -7.74 8.77
N THR A 134 -2.58 -7.45 8.45
CA THR A 134 -1.72 -6.56 9.24
C THR A 134 -1.43 -5.30 8.43
N VAL A 135 -1.52 -4.12 9.05
CA VAL A 135 -1.18 -2.83 8.42
C VAL A 135 0.03 -2.24 9.11
N LEU A 136 1.04 -1.86 8.32
CA LEU A 136 2.24 -1.19 8.83
C LEU A 136 2.02 0.32 8.89
N ALA A 137 1.60 0.82 10.04
CA ALA A 137 1.16 2.20 10.22
C ALA A 137 2.21 3.25 9.83
N ASP A 138 3.48 3.00 10.16
CA ASP A 138 4.60 3.88 9.85
C ASP A 138 5.12 3.73 8.40
N ALA A 139 4.62 2.74 7.67
CA ALA A 139 4.86 2.54 6.25
C ALA A 139 3.68 2.99 5.37
N CYS A 140 2.76 3.80 5.91
CA CYS A 140 1.64 4.40 5.19
C CYS A 140 1.72 5.93 5.25
N ALA A 141 1.29 6.60 4.17
CA ALA A 141 1.21 8.05 4.11
C ALA A 141 -0.12 8.54 3.53
N ALA A 142 -0.54 9.72 3.94
CA ALA A 142 -1.74 10.40 3.46
C ALA A 142 -1.46 11.87 3.12
N PRO A 143 -2.30 12.53 2.30
CA PRO A 143 -2.27 13.97 2.13
C PRO A 143 -3.01 14.68 3.26
N ASP A 144 -2.84 16.00 3.36
CA ASP A 144 -3.85 16.84 3.98
C ASP A 144 -5.14 16.77 3.15
N LEU A 145 -6.28 16.73 3.82
CA LEU A 145 -7.59 16.69 3.15
C LEU A 145 -8.41 17.93 3.48
N GLU A 146 -9.36 18.25 2.60
CA GLU A 146 -10.35 19.28 2.84
C GLU A 146 -11.73 18.77 2.41
N PHE A 147 -12.73 19.01 3.23
CA PHE A 147 -14.13 18.76 2.90
C PHE A 147 -15.04 19.79 3.58
N GLY A 148 -15.94 20.42 2.80
CA GLY A 148 -16.90 21.37 3.34
C GLY A 148 -16.27 22.59 4.02
N GLY A 149 -15.07 23.02 3.62
CA GLY A 149 -14.32 24.10 4.24
C GLY A 149 -13.59 23.71 5.54
N VAL A 150 -13.55 22.43 5.87
CA VAL A 150 -12.80 21.90 7.01
C VAL A 150 -11.51 21.24 6.51
N SER A 151 -10.36 21.77 6.89
CA SER A 151 -9.06 21.18 6.61
C SER A 151 -8.72 20.13 7.67
N VAL A 152 -8.23 18.97 7.20
CA VAL A 152 -7.84 17.84 8.05
C VAL A 152 -6.37 17.52 7.78
N PRO A 153 -5.45 17.79 8.72
CA PRO A 153 -4.04 17.48 8.55
C PRO A 153 -3.78 15.99 8.33
N ALA A 154 -2.79 15.64 7.53
CA ALA A 154 -2.43 14.26 7.19
C ALA A 154 -2.25 13.35 8.40
N ALA A 155 -1.69 13.84 9.51
CA ALA A 155 -1.58 13.07 10.75
C ALA A 155 -2.97 12.69 11.31
N SER A 156 -3.94 13.60 11.22
CA SER A 156 -5.33 13.33 11.62
C SER A 156 -6.04 12.40 10.64
N VAL A 157 -5.75 12.54 9.35
CA VAL A 157 -6.24 11.62 8.30
C VAL A 157 -5.73 10.20 8.60
N ASN A 158 -4.42 10.02 8.78
CA ASN A 158 -3.84 8.72 9.13
C ASN A 158 -4.50 8.13 10.38
N ALA A 159 -4.62 8.89 11.47
CA ALA A 159 -5.26 8.42 12.69
C ALA A 159 -6.73 8.01 12.47
N ALA A 160 -7.48 8.80 11.71
CA ALA A 160 -8.91 8.54 11.44
C ALA A 160 -9.15 7.28 10.61
N PHE A 161 -8.23 6.92 9.71
CA PHE A 161 -8.34 5.72 8.90
C PHE A 161 -7.73 4.49 9.56
N LEU A 162 -6.58 4.63 10.24
CA LEU A 162 -5.95 3.50 10.92
C LEU A 162 -6.73 3.05 12.17
N ALA A 163 -7.39 3.95 12.89
CA ALA A 163 -8.14 3.59 14.08
C ALA A 163 -9.29 2.58 13.81
N PRO A 164 -10.19 2.76 12.83
CA PRO A 164 -11.20 1.75 12.53
C PRO A 164 -10.62 0.48 11.92
N MET A 165 -9.48 0.54 11.23
CA MET A 165 -8.78 -0.68 10.81
C MET A 165 -8.34 -1.49 12.02
N ALA A 166 -7.68 -0.86 12.99
CA ALA A 166 -7.22 -1.50 14.23
C ALA A 166 -8.38 -2.05 15.09
N ASP A 167 -9.54 -1.41 15.04
CA ASP A 167 -10.71 -1.84 15.79
C ASP A 167 -11.39 -3.08 15.18
N SER A 168 -11.42 -3.20 13.84
CA SER A 168 -12.36 -4.11 13.19
C SER A 168 -11.80 -4.95 12.03
N TYR A 169 -10.68 -4.58 11.40
CA TYR A 169 -10.27 -5.19 10.13
C TYR A 169 -8.84 -5.72 10.12
N ALA A 170 -7.96 -5.23 10.98
CA ALA A 170 -6.53 -5.52 10.86
C ALA A 170 -5.79 -5.34 12.18
N ASP A 171 -4.68 -6.03 12.31
CA ASP A 171 -3.65 -5.66 13.29
C ASP A 171 -2.86 -4.47 12.74
N VAL A 172 -2.89 -3.33 13.43
CA VAL A 172 -2.17 -2.12 13.03
C VAL A 172 -0.94 -1.96 13.91
N ILE A 173 0.23 -2.19 13.31
CA ILE A 173 1.52 -2.21 14.02
C ILE A 173 2.54 -1.32 13.33
N ARG A 174 3.73 -1.15 13.91
CA ARG A 174 4.90 -0.54 13.26
C ARG A 174 5.78 -1.62 12.64
N VAL A 175 6.61 -1.25 11.68
CA VAL A 175 7.55 -2.19 11.05
C VAL A 175 8.51 -2.82 12.07
N GLU A 176 8.89 -2.07 13.12
CA GLU A 176 9.77 -2.59 14.18
C GLU A 176 9.15 -3.70 15.04
N ASP A 177 7.81 -3.78 15.07
CA ASP A 177 7.05 -4.80 15.81
C ASP A 177 6.70 -6.03 14.94
N LEU A 178 7.03 -5.98 13.64
CA LEU A 178 6.73 -7.05 12.70
C LEU A 178 7.73 -8.21 12.84
N GLU A 179 7.21 -9.40 13.08
CA GLU A 179 8.00 -10.64 13.06
C GLU A 179 8.00 -11.24 11.64
N PHE A 180 9.20 -11.50 11.09
CA PHE A 180 9.38 -12.11 9.76
C PHE A 180 9.48 -13.64 9.87
N ILE A 181 8.36 -14.28 10.23
CA ILE A 181 8.26 -15.74 10.40
C ILE A 181 7.25 -16.35 9.44
N ASN A 182 7.49 -17.60 9.01
CA ASN A 182 6.56 -18.43 8.25
C ASN A 182 5.56 -19.12 9.18
#